data_16b4a3298e2c77f89ed8ae1aeea34941
#
_entry.id   16b4a3298e2c77f89ed8ae1aeea34941
#
_cell.length_a   1.000
_cell.length_b   1.000
_cell.length_c   1.000
_cell.angle_alpha   90.00
_cell.angle_beta   90.00
_cell.angle_gamma   90.00
#
_symmetry.space_group_name_H-M   'P 1'
#
loop_
_entity.id
_entity.type
_entity.pdbx_description
1 polymer ?
#
loop_
_entity_poly.entity_id
_entity_poly.type
_entity_poly.pdbx_seq_one_letter_code
_entity_poly.pdbx_strand_id
1 'polypeptide(L)'
;KSKIIVCWAMGLTQHKNGVENIREYINLLLLKGAIGKPNAGTCPVRGHSNVQGDRSVGIQHFIDKEMNERIKKHLGFTPPDQEGVDVVGSMKAMYEGNAKIFMCLGGNFLMAASDTEYTAKGIQNCDLTVQISTKLNRTHLITGKTALILPTIGRSEKDIKDGKTRHFTVENSMGRVKRSKGILKPAADTIMS
;
A
#
# COMPACT_ATOMS: atom_id res chain seq x y z
N LYS A 1 16.95 35.01 8.72
CA LYS A 1 17.26 33.58 8.98
C LYS A 1 16.45 32.75 8.00
N SER A 2 17.11 31.86 7.26
CA SER A 2 16.46 30.98 6.27
C SER A 2 15.48 30.04 6.96
N LYS A 3 14.32 29.81 6.34
CA LYS A 3 13.36 28.79 6.74
C LYS A 3 13.75 27.49 6.06
N ILE A 4 13.80 26.40 6.82
CA ILE A 4 14.25 25.10 6.32
C ILE A 4 13.17 24.07 6.58
N ILE A 5 12.78 23.33 5.54
CA ILE A 5 11.96 22.13 5.64
C ILE A 5 12.82 20.97 5.13
N VAL A 6 12.96 19.92 5.93
CA VAL A 6 13.63 18.70 5.50
C VAL A 6 12.58 17.68 5.11
N CYS A 7 12.64 17.23 3.85
CA CYS A 7 11.77 16.19 3.30
C CYS A 7 12.56 14.89 3.17
N TRP A 8 11.93 13.76 3.53
CA TRP A 8 12.50 12.44 3.29
C TRP A 8 11.41 11.43 2.94
N ALA A 9 11.81 10.37 2.29
CA ALA A 9 10.95 9.26 1.88
C ALA A 9 11.65 7.91 2.12
N MET A 10 11.21 6.86 1.43
CA MET A 10 11.70 5.49 1.64
C MET A 10 13.19 5.31 1.33
N GLY A 11 13.78 6.10 0.47
CA GLY A 11 15.23 6.08 0.24
C GLY A 11 16.06 6.28 1.51
N LEU A 12 15.50 6.97 2.50
CA LEU A 12 16.14 7.16 3.81
C LEU A 12 15.66 6.14 4.85
N THR A 13 14.37 5.79 4.84
CA THR A 13 13.79 4.90 5.87
C THR A 13 14.07 3.42 5.63
N GLN A 14 14.40 3.02 4.41
CA GLN A 14 14.74 1.63 4.05
C GLN A 14 16.23 1.32 4.23
N HIS A 15 16.87 1.96 5.17
CA HIS A 15 18.24 1.68 5.58
C HIS A 15 18.29 1.05 6.97
N LYS A 16 19.31 0.24 7.22
CA LYS A 16 19.58 -0.32 8.55
C LYS A 16 19.63 0.78 9.62
N ASN A 17 20.22 1.92 9.29
CA ASN A 17 20.37 3.07 10.18
C ASN A 17 19.37 4.20 9.86
N GLY A 18 18.20 3.87 9.31
CA GLY A 18 17.22 4.87 8.87
C GLY A 18 16.73 5.78 10.01
N VAL A 19 16.53 5.23 11.20
CA VAL A 19 16.08 5.99 12.39
C VAL A 19 17.15 6.98 12.83
N GLU A 20 18.40 6.53 12.94
CA GLU A 20 19.54 7.36 13.33
C GLU A 20 19.76 8.50 12.33
N ASN A 21 19.72 8.20 11.05
CA ASN A 21 19.83 9.22 10.02
C ASN A 21 18.73 10.29 10.12
N ILE A 22 17.49 9.89 10.41
CA ILE A 22 16.37 10.83 10.61
C ILE A 22 16.63 11.70 11.87
N ARG A 23 17.14 11.11 12.94
CA ARG A 23 17.50 11.86 14.16
C ARG A 23 18.53 12.94 13.86
N GLU A 24 19.53 12.67 13.03
CA GLU A 24 20.51 13.68 12.64
C GLU A 24 19.89 14.85 11.86
N TYR A 25 18.93 14.59 10.98
CA TYR A 25 18.17 15.68 10.34
C TYR A 25 17.34 16.48 11.35
N ILE A 26 16.75 15.84 12.32
CA ILE A 26 16.02 16.52 13.40
C ILE A 26 17.00 17.39 14.23
N ASN A 27 18.18 16.86 14.60
CA ASN A 27 19.22 17.60 15.30
C ASN A 27 19.64 18.85 14.52
N LEU A 28 19.85 18.71 13.21
CA LEU A 28 20.17 19.86 12.34
C LEU A 28 19.05 20.92 12.36
N LEU A 29 17.78 20.51 12.29
CA LEU A 29 16.64 21.42 12.34
C LEU A 29 16.52 22.10 13.70
N LEU A 30 16.82 21.41 14.78
CA LEU A 30 16.86 21.99 16.14
C LEU A 30 17.97 23.04 16.27
N LEU A 31 19.19 22.72 15.81
CA LEU A 31 20.31 23.65 15.81
C LEU A 31 20.03 24.92 15.00
N LYS A 32 19.30 24.78 13.88
CA LYS A 32 18.84 25.92 13.07
C LYS A 32 17.63 26.63 13.65
N GLY A 33 17.05 26.10 14.71
CA GLY A 33 15.79 26.60 15.29
C GLY A 33 14.65 26.57 14.26
N ALA A 34 14.58 25.53 13.47
CA ALA A 34 13.58 25.36 12.40
C ALA A 34 12.39 24.48 12.81
N ILE A 35 12.36 23.97 14.03
CA ILE A 35 11.22 23.24 14.60
C ILE A 35 10.26 24.21 15.29
N GLY A 36 8.95 24.02 15.07
CA GLY A 36 7.91 24.84 15.70
C GLY A 36 7.74 26.25 15.12
N LYS A 37 8.31 26.52 13.95
CA LYS A 37 8.17 27.81 13.25
C LYS A 37 7.33 27.68 12.00
N PRO A 38 6.54 28.71 11.61
CA PRO A 38 5.81 28.71 10.36
C PRO A 38 6.72 28.54 9.16
N ASN A 39 6.36 27.64 8.23
CA ASN A 39 7.09 27.31 7.01
C ASN A 39 8.50 26.72 7.26
N ALA A 40 8.71 26.02 8.36
CA ALA A 40 9.92 25.30 8.68
C ALA A 40 9.58 23.99 9.43
N GLY A 41 10.47 23.01 9.39
CA GLY A 41 10.32 21.74 10.12
C GLY A 41 10.51 20.49 9.27
N THR A 42 9.75 19.47 9.56
CA THR A 42 9.84 18.14 8.95
C THR A 42 8.72 17.87 7.96
N CYS A 43 9.03 17.15 6.89
CA CYS A 43 8.06 16.72 5.90
C CYS A 43 8.34 15.27 5.47
N PRO A 44 7.92 14.26 6.24
CA PRO A 44 7.97 12.87 5.78
C PRO A 44 7.03 12.69 4.58
N VAL A 45 7.59 12.31 3.45
CA VAL A 45 6.84 12.11 2.19
C VAL A 45 6.46 10.65 2.06
N ARG A 46 5.18 10.38 1.89
CA ARG A 46 4.64 9.04 1.69
C ARG A 46 4.70 8.66 0.22
N GLY A 47 4.91 7.36 -0.08
CA GLY A 47 4.85 6.85 -1.46
C GLY A 47 3.39 6.80 -1.94
N HIS A 48 2.56 6.05 -1.25
CA HIS A 48 1.14 5.92 -1.54
C HIS A 48 0.29 6.82 -0.66
N SER A 49 -0.84 7.27 -1.20
CA SER A 49 -1.69 8.28 -0.56
C SER A 49 -2.40 7.79 0.71
N ASN A 50 -2.48 6.48 0.95
CA ASN A 50 -3.15 5.92 2.12
C ASN A 50 -2.34 4.80 2.80
N VAL A 51 -1.01 4.82 2.73
CA VAL A 51 -0.14 3.86 3.44
C VAL A 51 -0.46 3.80 4.93
N GLN A 52 -0.77 4.93 5.54
CA GLN A 52 -1.16 4.99 6.95
C GLN A 52 -2.46 4.22 7.21
N GLY A 53 -3.48 4.46 6.37
CA GLY A 53 -4.78 3.80 6.51
C GLY A 53 -4.71 2.29 6.25
N ASP A 54 -3.88 1.85 5.31
CA ASP A 54 -3.67 0.42 5.05
C ASP A 54 -3.16 -0.28 6.32
N ARG A 55 -2.21 0.32 7.02
CA ARG A 55 -1.71 -0.22 8.30
C ARG A 55 -2.77 -0.18 9.40
N SER A 56 -3.53 0.89 9.48
CA SER A 56 -4.59 1.05 10.50
C SER A 56 -5.73 0.02 10.34
N VAL A 57 -5.96 -0.47 9.12
CA VAL A 57 -6.95 -1.55 8.87
C VAL A 57 -6.33 -2.95 8.87
N GLY A 58 -5.05 -3.07 9.24
CA GLY A 58 -4.37 -4.36 9.41
C GLY A 58 -3.84 -5.00 8.13
N ILE A 59 -3.65 -4.24 7.03
CA ILE A 59 -2.99 -4.76 5.82
C ILE A 59 -1.50 -4.87 6.06
N GLN A 60 -1.09 -6.00 6.61
CA GLN A 60 0.29 -6.37 6.90
C GLN A 60 0.41 -7.89 6.99
N HIS A 61 1.63 -8.41 6.95
CA HIS A 61 1.88 -9.85 6.97
C HIS A 61 1.76 -10.49 8.36
N PHE A 62 1.58 -9.72 9.39
CA PHE A 62 1.29 -10.20 10.75
C PHE A 62 0.17 -9.37 11.39
N ILE A 63 -0.53 -9.98 12.33
CA ILE A 63 -1.53 -9.30 13.16
C ILE A 63 -1.08 -9.47 14.61
N ASP A 64 -0.97 -8.37 15.35
CA ASP A 64 -0.61 -8.45 16.75
C ASP A 64 -1.74 -9.07 17.60
N LYS A 65 -1.39 -9.56 18.79
CA LYS A 65 -2.34 -10.25 19.67
C LYS A 65 -3.54 -9.39 20.06
N GLU A 66 -3.31 -8.10 20.29
CA GLU A 66 -4.39 -7.17 20.67
C GLU A 66 -5.39 -6.98 19.52
N MET A 67 -4.90 -6.85 18.30
CA MET A 67 -5.74 -6.77 17.10
C MET A 67 -6.52 -8.08 16.91
N ASN A 68 -5.89 -9.24 17.08
CA ASN A 68 -6.55 -10.54 17.01
C ASN A 68 -7.74 -10.64 17.99
N GLU A 69 -7.54 -10.25 19.24
CA GLU A 69 -8.61 -10.26 20.23
C GLU A 69 -9.75 -9.28 19.89
N ARG A 70 -9.41 -8.12 19.34
CA ARG A 70 -10.40 -7.15 18.86
C ARG A 70 -11.21 -7.71 17.69
N ILE A 71 -10.56 -8.34 16.71
CA ILE A 71 -11.22 -8.97 15.54
C ILE A 71 -12.18 -10.07 16.05
N LYS A 72 -11.68 -10.96 16.91
CA LYS A 72 -12.49 -12.03 17.49
C LYS A 72 -13.72 -11.48 18.23
N LYS A 73 -13.52 -10.47 19.06
CA LYS A 73 -14.58 -9.85 19.86
C LYS A 73 -15.65 -9.14 19.01
N HIS A 74 -15.23 -8.38 17.98
CA HIS A 74 -16.12 -7.48 17.25
C HIS A 74 -16.62 -8.04 15.92
N LEU A 75 -15.88 -8.95 15.29
CA LEU A 75 -16.21 -9.52 14.00
C LEU A 75 -16.63 -11.00 14.07
N GLY A 76 -16.47 -11.64 15.24
CA GLY A 76 -16.95 -13.00 15.49
C GLY A 76 -16.16 -14.12 14.81
N PHE A 77 -14.96 -13.86 14.32
CA PHE A 77 -14.06 -14.89 13.79
C PHE A 77 -12.65 -14.76 14.37
N THR A 78 -11.91 -15.86 14.39
CA THR A 78 -10.52 -15.89 14.85
C THR A 78 -9.59 -15.85 13.63
N PRO A 79 -8.76 -14.82 13.47
CA PRO A 79 -7.74 -14.80 12.42
C PRO A 79 -6.73 -15.95 12.61
N PRO A 80 -6.01 -16.35 11.54
CA PRO A 80 -4.91 -17.29 11.66
C PRO A 80 -3.83 -16.80 12.62
N ASP A 81 -3.28 -17.68 13.44
CA ASP A 81 -2.16 -17.37 14.33
C ASP A 81 -0.80 -17.35 13.62
N GLN A 82 -0.74 -17.88 12.40
CA GLN A 82 0.47 -17.91 11.61
C GLN A 82 0.71 -16.55 10.96
N GLU A 83 1.95 -16.10 11.03
CA GLU A 83 2.36 -14.94 10.24
C GLU A 83 2.25 -15.23 8.75
N GLY A 84 1.81 -14.22 7.99
CA GLY A 84 1.90 -14.24 6.55
C GLY A 84 3.34 -14.08 6.07
N VAL A 85 3.50 -13.81 4.80
CA VAL A 85 4.81 -13.60 4.19
C VAL A 85 4.95 -12.17 3.68
N ASP A 86 6.15 -11.64 3.74
CA ASP A 86 6.49 -10.38 3.09
C ASP A 86 6.61 -10.54 1.56
N VAL A 87 7.00 -9.49 0.86
CA VAL A 87 7.14 -9.51 -0.61
C VAL A 87 8.14 -10.57 -1.07
N VAL A 88 9.28 -10.71 -0.40
CA VAL A 88 10.32 -11.67 -0.76
C VAL A 88 9.83 -13.11 -0.51
N GLY A 89 9.22 -13.34 0.65
CA GLY A 89 8.60 -14.61 1.00
C GLY A 89 7.46 -14.98 0.04
N SER A 90 6.66 -14.01 -0.41
CA SER A 90 5.60 -14.22 -1.40
C SER A 90 6.15 -14.66 -2.75
N MET A 91 7.21 -14.00 -3.24
CA MET A 91 7.87 -14.39 -4.49
C MET A 91 8.43 -15.81 -4.41
N LYS A 92 9.08 -16.13 -3.29
CA LYS A 92 9.61 -17.48 -3.04
C LYS A 92 8.51 -18.54 -2.99
N ALA A 93 7.42 -18.27 -2.25
CA ALA A 93 6.30 -19.19 -2.14
C ALA A 93 5.61 -19.45 -3.49
N MET A 94 5.47 -18.43 -4.33
CA MET A 94 4.96 -18.59 -5.70
C MET A 94 5.93 -19.39 -6.58
N TYR A 95 7.23 -19.08 -6.52
CA TYR A 95 8.25 -19.77 -7.30
C TYR A 95 8.34 -21.26 -6.97
N GLU A 96 8.27 -21.60 -5.69
CA GLU A 96 8.30 -22.97 -5.19
C GLU A 96 6.95 -23.71 -5.35
N GLY A 97 5.91 -23.01 -5.84
CA GLY A 97 4.58 -23.58 -6.02
C GLY A 97 3.78 -23.78 -4.73
N ASN A 98 4.20 -23.19 -3.64
CA ASN A 98 3.51 -23.21 -2.35
C ASN A 98 2.32 -22.21 -2.31
N ALA A 99 2.41 -21.11 -3.03
CA ALA A 99 1.30 -20.18 -3.24
C ALA A 99 0.57 -20.51 -4.54
N LYS A 100 -0.72 -20.80 -4.46
CA LYS A 100 -1.56 -21.21 -5.60
C LYS A 100 -2.35 -20.07 -6.22
N ILE A 101 -2.64 -19.06 -5.44
CA ILE A 101 -3.43 -17.89 -5.85
C ILE A 101 -2.60 -16.64 -5.62
N PHE A 102 -2.49 -15.83 -6.65
CA PHE A 102 -1.92 -14.48 -6.58
C PHE A 102 -3.02 -13.46 -6.81
N MET A 103 -3.31 -12.64 -5.79
CA MET A 103 -4.25 -11.53 -5.89
C MET A 103 -3.50 -10.21 -5.78
N CYS A 104 -3.60 -9.38 -6.80
CA CYS A 104 -2.96 -8.06 -6.88
C CYS A 104 -4.01 -6.96 -6.94
N LEU A 105 -4.01 -6.08 -5.95
CA LEU A 105 -4.87 -4.89 -5.91
C LEU A 105 -4.04 -3.66 -6.27
N GLY A 106 -4.19 -3.20 -7.50
CA GLY A 106 -3.39 -2.09 -8.05
C GLY A 106 -1.92 -2.46 -8.28
N GLY A 107 -1.11 -1.45 -8.55
CA GLY A 107 0.33 -1.60 -8.70
C GLY A 107 0.79 -2.28 -9.99
N ASN A 108 2.10 -2.41 -10.12
CA ASN A 108 2.79 -3.13 -11.18
C ASN A 108 3.81 -4.07 -10.51
N PHE A 109 3.30 -5.14 -9.90
CA PHE A 109 4.07 -6.02 -9.03
C PHE A 109 5.31 -6.58 -9.70
N LEU A 110 5.18 -7.07 -10.94
CA LEU A 110 6.28 -7.63 -11.71
C LEU A 110 7.48 -6.69 -11.83
N MET A 111 7.20 -5.39 -12.03
CA MET A 111 8.24 -4.39 -12.23
C MET A 111 8.69 -3.72 -10.93
N ALA A 112 7.87 -3.78 -9.90
CA ALA A 112 8.18 -3.21 -8.58
C ALA A 112 8.94 -4.19 -7.68
N ALA A 113 8.77 -5.49 -7.89
CA ALA A 113 9.49 -6.52 -7.15
C ALA A 113 10.94 -6.66 -7.65
N SER A 114 11.82 -7.10 -6.76
CA SER A 114 13.19 -7.46 -7.13
C SER A 114 13.18 -8.70 -8.02
N ASP A 115 14.17 -8.84 -8.91
CA ASP A 115 14.34 -9.98 -9.80
C ASP A 115 13.08 -10.30 -10.64
N THR A 116 12.95 -9.59 -11.76
CA THR A 116 11.79 -9.67 -12.65
C THR A 116 11.56 -11.08 -13.21
N GLU A 117 12.64 -11.80 -13.54
CA GLU A 117 12.51 -13.14 -14.12
C GLU A 117 12.05 -14.17 -13.08
N TYR A 118 12.63 -14.13 -11.90
CA TYR A 118 12.21 -14.96 -10.77
C TYR A 118 10.75 -14.71 -10.41
N THR A 119 10.37 -13.44 -10.31
CA THR A 119 8.98 -13.03 -10.01
C THR A 119 8.02 -13.49 -11.09
N ALA A 120 8.39 -13.35 -12.37
CA ALA A 120 7.56 -13.80 -13.49
C ALA A 120 7.29 -15.31 -13.44
N LYS A 121 8.32 -16.11 -13.21
CA LYS A 121 8.16 -17.57 -13.03
C LYS A 121 7.27 -17.92 -11.83
N GLY A 122 7.44 -17.21 -10.71
CA GLY A 122 6.57 -17.39 -9.54
C GLY A 122 5.10 -17.13 -9.88
N ILE A 123 4.78 -16.03 -10.54
CA ILE A 123 3.41 -15.71 -10.96
C ILE A 123 2.85 -16.79 -11.90
N GLN A 124 3.63 -17.26 -12.86
CA GLN A 124 3.23 -18.31 -13.80
C GLN A 124 2.96 -19.68 -13.14
N ASN A 125 3.58 -19.96 -12.00
CA ASN A 125 3.34 -21.18 -11.24
C ASN A 125 2.01 -21.17 -10.47
N CYS A 126 1.36 -20.02 -10.33
CA CYS A 126 0.06 -19.93 -9.68
C CYS A 126 -1.05 -20.59 -10.52
N ASP A 127 -2.00 -21.22 -9.85
CA ASP A 127 -3.19 -21.77 -10.51
C ASP A 127 -4.15 -20.65 -10.93
N LEU A 128 -4.23 -19.58 -10.14
CA LEU A 128 -5.08 -18.42 -10.39
C LEU A 128 -4.33 -17.12 -10.11
N THR A 129 -4.43 -16.19 -11.06
CA THR A 129 -4.03 -14.79 -10.85
C THR A 129 -5.24 -13.88 -10.96
N VAL A 130 -5.47 -13.04 -9.95
CA VAL A 130 -6.53 -12.03 -9.94
C VAL A 130 -5.88 -10.67 -9.86
N GLN A 131 -6.15 -9.82 -10.84
CA GLN A 131 -5.57 -8.49 -10.92
C GLN A 131 -6.68 -7.45 -10.99
N ILE A 132 -6.81 -6.65 -9.93
CA ILE A 132 -7.77 -5.56 -9.82
C ILE A 132 -7.00 -4.26 -10.06
N SER A 133 -7.23 -3.61 -11.18
CA SER A 133 -6.38 -2.48 -11.62
C SER A 133 -7.17 -1.38 -12.32
N THR A 134 -6.69 -0.15 -12.19
CA THR A 134 -7.24 1.00 -12.88
C THR A 134 -6.83 1.05 -14.37
N LYS A 135 -5.70 0.43 -14.71
CA LYS A 135 -5.20 0.29 -16.09
C LYS A 135 -4.24 -0.88 -16.21
N LEU A 136 -4.09 -1.39 -17.40
CA LEU A 136 -3.14 -2.48 -17.69
C LEU A 136 -1.69 -2.02 -17.55
N ASN A 137 -0.84 -2.96 -17.13
CA ASN A 137 0.61 -2.80 -17.06
C ASN A 137 1.30 -4.15 -17.32
N ARG A 138 2.63 -4.23 -17.18
CA ARG A 138 3.39 -5.45 -17.49
C ARG A 138 3.01 -6.66 -16.64
N THR A 139 2.57 -6.48 -15.40
CA THR A 139 2.13 -7.61 -14.57
C THR A 139 0.96 -8.37 -15.20
N HIS A 140 0.10 -7.69 -15.96
CA HIS A 140 -1.05 -8.32 -16.62
C HIS A 140 -0.67 -9.24 -17.79
N LEU A 141 0.55 -9.13 -18.31
CA LEU A 141 1.08 -9.99 -19.37
C LEU A 141 1.63 -11.32 -18.84
N ILE A 142 1.87 -11.41 -17.54
CA ILE A 142 2.40 -12.59 -16.88
C ILE A 142 1.33 -13.12 -15.94
N THR A 143 0.75 -14.25 -16.28
CA THR A 143 -0.38 -14.81 -15.54
C THR A 143 -0.13 -16.24 -15.15
N GLY A 144 -0.88 -16.71 -14.16
CA GLY A 144 -0.98 -18.12 -13.83
C GLY A 144 -1.79 -18.90 -14.88
N LYS A 145 -2.16 -20.13 -14.55
CA LYS A 145 -2.95 -21.01 -15.43
C LYS A 145 -4.30 -20.42 -15.78
N THR A 146 -4.94 -19.75 -14.82
CA THR A 146 -6.17 -18.98 -15.01
C THR A 146 -5.92 -17.55 -14.60
N ALA A 147 -6.47 -16.59 -15.37
CA ALA A 147 -6.31 -15.16 -15.08
C ALA A 147 -7.65 -14.45 -15.06
N LEU A 148 -7.85 -13.61 -14.05
CA LEU A 148 -8.94 -12.65 -13.97
C LEU A 148 -8.34 -11.24 -13.92
N ILE A 149 -8.74 -10.39 -14.85
CA ILE A 149 -8.37 -8.97 -14.86
C ILE A 149 -9.65 -8.18 -14.67
N LEU A 150 -9.75 -7.52 -13.52
CA LEU A 150 -10.93 -6.80 -13.08
C LEU A 150 -10.62 -5.30 -13.09
N PRO A 151 -11.19 -4.54 -14.05
CA PRO A 151 -11.00 -3.09 -14.08
C PRO A 151 -11.74 -2.43 -12.91
N THR A 152 -11.09 -1.48 -12.25
CA THR A 152 -11.67 -0.72 -11.15
C THR A 152 -11.49 0.78 -11.35
N ILE A 153 -12.35 1.57 -10.70
CA ILE A 153 -12.24 3.03 -10.73
C ILE A 153 -10.98 3.49 -10.00
N GLY A 154 -10.42 4.59 -10.48
CA GLY A 154 -9.35 5.30 -9.79
C GLY A 154 -9.92 6.22 -8.69
N ARG A 155 -9.08 6.59 -7.74
CA ARG A 155 -9.47 7.47 -6.62
C ARG A 155 -9.94 8.87 -7.04
N SER A 156 -9.55 9.33 -8.22
CA SER A 156 -9.98 10.60 -8.80
C SER A 156 -11.37 10.54 -9.44
N GLU A 157 -11.89 9.34 -9.67
CA GLU A 157 -13.18 9.11 -10.32
C GLU A 157 -14.31 9.03 -9.29
N LYS A 158 -15.50 9.44 -9.71
CA LYS A 158 -16.71 9.36 -8.87
C LYS A 158 -17.12 7.90 -8.71
N ASP A 159 -17.29 7.50 -7.46
CA ASP A 159 -17.90 6.24 -7.11
C ASP A 159 -19.37 6.47 -6.74
N ILE A 160 -20.26 6.04 -7.59
CA ILE A 160 -21.72 6.21 -7.41
C ILE A 160 -22.37 4.83 -7.42
N LYS A 161 -23.06 4.50 -6.32
CA LYS A 161 -23.84 3.28 -6.20
C LYS A 161 -25.24 3.63 -5.69
N ASP A 162 -26.27 3.13 -6.36
CA ASP A 162 -27.67 3.37 -6.02
C ASP A 162 -28.00 4.88 -5.88
N GLY A 163 -27.46 5.68 -6.81
CA GLY A 163 -27.64 7.15 -6.82
C GLY A 163 -26.89 7.90 -5.71
N LYS A 164 -26.13 7.23 -4.87
CA LYS A 164 -25.36 7.83 -3.77
C LYS A 164 -23.87 7.86 -4.08
N THR A 165 -23.25 9.03 -3.90
CA THR A 165 -21.79 9.15 -4.00
C THR A 165 -21.13 8.52 -2.79
N ARG A 166 -20.27 7.55 -3.04
CA ARG A 166 -19.42 6.94 -2.03
C ARG A 166 -18.09 7.69 -1.91
N HIS A 167 -17.34 7.41 -0.87
CA HIS A 167 -16.04 8.01 -0.61
C HIS A 167 -15.12 6.99 0.04
N PHE A 168 -13.83 7.18 -0.16
CA PHE A 168 -12.79 6.41 0.50
C PHE A 168 -12.31 7.14 1.75
N THR A 169 -11.90 6.41 2.76
CA THR A 169 -11.19 6.99 3.90
C THR A 169 -9.72 7.10 3.58
N VAL A 170 -9.11 8.18 4.04
CA VAL A 170 -7.66 8.43 3.90
C VAL A 170 -7.13 8.93 5.22
N GLU A 171 -6.12 8.24 5.75
CA GLU A 171 -5.46 8.62 6.99
C GLU A 171 -4.14 9.34 6.70
N ASN A 172 -3.94 10.49 7.34
CA ASN A 172 -2.69 11.23 7.22
C ASN A 172 -1.67 10.82 8.30
N SER A 173 -0.46 11.37 8.24
CA SER A 173 0.63 11.07 9.17
C SER A 173 0.33 11.44 10.64
N MET A 174 -0.73 12.18 10.90
CA MET A 174 -1.17 12.59 12.25
C MET A 174 -2.34 11.75 12.76
N GLY A 175 -2.66 10.64 12.11
CA GLY A 175 -3.78 9.77 12.48
C GLY A 175 -5.17 10.38 12.19
N ARG A 176 -5.25 11.45 11.40
CA ARG A 176 -6.53 12.05 11.04
C ARG A 176 -7.12 11.37 9.82
N VAL A 177 -8.29 10.79 9.96
CA VAL A 177 -9.05 10.18 8.88
C VAL A 177 -9.90 11.25 8.18
N LYS A 178 -9.77 11.31 6.86
CA LYS A 178 -10.55 12.22 6.00
C LYS A 178 -11.31 11.43 4.95
N ARG A 179 -12.42 11.99 4.49
CA ARG A 179 -13.17 11.48 3.33
C ARG A 179 -12.50 11.98 2.04
N SER A 180 -12.22 11.06 1.13
CA SER A 180 -11.74 11.37 -0.21
C SER A 180 -12.77 10.85 -1.22
N LYS A 181 -13.27 11.74 -2.08
CA LYS A 181 -14.19 11.40 -3.17
C LYS A 181 -13.64 11.89 -4.49
N GLY A 182 -13.79 11.09 -5.52
CA GLY A 182 -13.44 11.50 -6.87
C GLY A 182 -14.39 12.56 -7.42
N ILE A 183 -13.94 13.29 -8.42
CA ILE A 183 -14.70 14.32 -9.11
C ILE A 183 -14.85 14.03 -10.60
N LEU A 184 -14.00 13.17 -11.16
CA LEU A 184 -14.02 12.83 -12.59
C LEU A 184 -15.11 11.78 -12.88
N LYS A 185 -15.63 11.79 -14.09
CA LYS A 185 -16.47 10.69 -14.57
C LYS A 185 -15.60 9.45 -14.75
N PRO A 186 -16.07 8.23 -14.38
CA PRO A 186 -15.38 6.99 -14.71
C PRO A 186 -15.12 6.87 -16.22
N ALA A 187 -13.96 6.29 -16.56
CA ALA A 187 -13.52 6.16 -17.95
C ALA A 187 -14.44 5.24 -18.77
N ALA A 188 -15.10 4.27 -18.12
CA ALA A 188 -16.05 3.35 -18.74
C ALA A 188 -17.15 2.94 -17.77
N ASP A 189 -18.31 2.57 -18.29
CA ASP A 189 -19.47 2.18 -17.46
C ASP A 189 -19.33 0.74 -16.90
N THR A 190 -18.39 -0.05 -17.43
CA THR A 190 -18.10 -1.43 -17.00
C THR A 190 -17.07 -1.54 -15.90
N ILE A 191 -16.57 -0.42 -15.40
CA ILE A 191 -15.55 -0.39 -14.34
C ILE A 191 -16.21 -0.66 -13.01
N MET A 192 -15.66 -1.63 -12.27
CA MET A 192 -16.16 -1.99 -10.94
C MET A 192 -15.76 -0.96 -9.88
N SER A 193 -16.62 -0.81 -8.89
CA SER A 193 -16.43 0.06 -7.74
C SER A 193 -16.42 -0.72 -6.43
#